data_823730f6e8382c1ce49ee4e4d1ad6c0e
#
_entry.id   823730f6e8382c1ce49ee4e4d1ad6c0e
#
_cell.length_a   1.000
_cell.length_b   1.000
_cell.length_c   1.000
_cell.angle_alpha   90.00
_cell.angle_beta   90.00
_cell.angle_gamma   90.00
#
_symmetry.space_group_name_H-M   'P 1'
#
loop_
_entity.id
_entity.type
_entity.pdbx_description
1 polymer ?
#
loop_
_entity_poly.entity_id
_entity_poly.type
_entity_poly.pdbx_seq_one_letter_code
_entity_poly.pdbx_strand_id
1 'polypeptide(L)'
;DVGRTASPHVWAIGDVASWRHPVGHQVRVEHWSNVADQARAMVPAMLGKDVPATVTVPYFWSDQYDVKIQCLGEPEATDTVHVVEDDGRKFLAFYERDGVVAGVVGGGMPGKVMKVRNKIAAGAPIADVLG
;
A
#
# COMPACT_ATOMS: atom_id res chain seq x y z
N ASP A 1 14.58 7.27 -3.29
CA ASP A 1 14.68 8.48 -2.46
C ASP A 1 13.96 8.23 -1.14
N VAL A 2 14.71 8.19 -0.05
CA VAL A 2 14.20 7.75 1.25
C VAL A 2 13.92 8.96 2.16
N GLY A 3 13.17 9.93 1.66
CA GLY A 3 12.77 11.10 2.44
C GLY A 3 13.78 12.25 2.46
N ARG A 4 14.85 12.20 1.68
CA ARG A 4 15.79 13.33 1.55
C ARG A 4 15.08 14.51 0.87
N THR A 5 15.23 15.69 1.43
CA THR A 5 14.78 16.93 0.78
C THR A 5 15.92 17.58 0.00
N ALA A 6 15.62 18.66 -0.72
CA ALA A 6 16.64 19.47 -1.40
C ALA A 6 17.58 20.18 -0.40
N SER A 7 17.15 20.37 0.84
CA SER A 7 17.96 20.97 1.89
C SER A 7 18.84 19.88 2.57
N PRO A 8 20.18 20.07 2.63
CA PRO A 8 21.04 19.15 3.36
C PRO A 8 20.60 19.06 4.83
N HIS A 9 20.62 17.86 5.40
CA HIS A 9 20.24 17.59 6.79
C HIS A 9 18.74 17.74 7.12
N VAL A 10 17.86 17.93 6.12
CA VAL A 10 16.41 17.94 6.30
C VAL A 10 15.81 16.72 5.60
N TRP A 11 14.95 16.02 6.33
CA TRP A 11 14.26 14.81 5.89
C TRP A 11 12.77 14.98 6.12
N ALA A 12 11.95 14.37 5.29
CA ALA A 12 10.48 14.46 5.39
C ALA A 12 9.84 13.08 5.33
N ILE A 13 8.92 12.81 6.25
CA ILE A 13 8.08 11.60 6.29
C ILE A 13 6.65 11.97 6.65
N GLY A 14 5.73 11.04 6.49
CA GLY A 14 4.31 11.20 6.80
C GLY A 14 3.57 12.05 5.75
N ASP A 15 2.45 12.61 6.16
CA ASP A 15 1.49 13.26 5.28
C ASP A 15 2.05 14.48 4.54
N VAL A 16 3.09 15.11 5.08
CA VAL A 16 3.79 16.25 4.47
C VAL A 16 4.72 15.82 3.33
N ALA A 17 5.09 14.55 3.28
CA ALA A 17 6.13 14.05 2.39
C ALA A 17 5.58 13.43 1.12
N SER A 18 6.16 13.80 -0.01
CA SER A 18 5.96 13.12 -1.30
C SER A 18 7.23 12.38 -1.67
N TRP A 19 7.18 11.06 -1.64
CA TRP A 19 8.32 10.21 -1.94
C TRP A 19 8.27 9.72 -3.39
N ARG A 20 9.43 9.54 -3.99
CA ARG A 20 9.52 8.96 -5.33
C ARG A 20 9.25 7.46 -5.26
N HIS A 21 8.21 7.01 -5.96
CA HIS A 21 7.95 5.59 -6.16
C HIS A 21 9.06 4.95 -7.03
N PRO A 22 9.43 3.68 -6.84
CA PRO A 22 10.45 3.01 -7.65
C PRO A 22 10.23 3.09 -9.16
N VAL A 23 8.97 3.16 -9.62
CA VAL A 23 8.62 3.32 -11.04
C VAL A 23 8.64 4.78 -11.53
N GLY A 24 9.13 5.73 -10.72
CA GLY A 24 9.52 7.07 -11.16
C GLY A 24 8.55 8.22 -10.91
N HIS A 25 7.31 7.98 -10.52
CA HIS A 25 6.38 9.05 -10.14
C HIS A 25 6.49 9.40 -8.64
N GLN A 26 5.99 10.58 -8.26
CA GLN A 26 5.92 10.97 -6.86
C GLN A 26 4.58 10.59 -6.26
N VAL A 27 4.62 10.00 -5.06
CA VAL A 27 3.43 9.56 -4.32
C VAL A 27 3.44 10.20 -2.94
N ARG A 28 2.31 10.79 -2.57
CA ARG A 28 2.04 11.26 -1.21
C ARG A 28 0.95 10.38 -0.61
N VAL A 29 1.31 9.60 0.38
CA VAL A 29 0.41 8.67 1.06
C VAL A 29 0.06 9.23 2.42
N GLU A 30 -1.16 9.73 2.57
CA GLU A 30 -1.69 10.33 3.80
C GLU A 30 -2.38 9.26 4.67
N HIS A 31 -1.67 8.17 4.95
CA HIS A 31 -2.15 7.08 5.79
C HIS A 31 -1.33 6.99 7.07
N TRP A 32 -1.99 6.83 8.19
CA TRP A 32 -1.36 6.71 9.50
C TRP A 32 -0.24 5.64 9.53
N SER A 33 -0.44 4.50 8.89
CA SER A 33 0.52 3.41 8.82
C SER A 33 1.79 3.75 8.02
N ASN A 34 1.70 4.68 7.06
CA ASN A 34 2.78 5.04 6.15
C ASN A 34 3.98 5.67 6.86
N VAL A 35 3.73 6.43 7.93
CA VAL A 35 4.80 7.09 8.71
C VAL A 35 5.80 6.08 9.26
N ALA A 36 5.30 4.97 9.81
CA ALA A 36 6.15 3.92 10.36
C ALA A 36 7.00 3.21 9.29
N ASP A 37 6.41 2.96 8.12
CA ASP A 37 7.11 2.34 6.99
C ASP A 37 8.18 3.28 6.43
N GLN A 38 7.87 4.55 6.27
CA GLN A 38 8.82 5.58 5.85
C GLN A 38 9.95 5.75 6.87
N ALA A 39 9.65 5.76 8.17
CA ALA A 39 10.67 5.86 9.20
C ALA A 39 11.65 4.67 9.18
N ARG A 40 11.16 3.45 8.96
CA ARG A 40 12.01 2.25 8.83
C ARG A 40 12.99 2.34 7.66
N ALA A 41 12.62 2.99 6.57
CA ALA A 41 13.50 3.21 5.43
C ALA A 41 14.43 4.43 5.66
N MET A 42 13.90 5.52 6.18
CA MET A 42 14.62 6.79 6.34
C MET A 42 15.74 6.70 7.39
N VAL A 43 15.46 6.11 8.56
CA VAL A 43 16.44 6.13 9.69
C VAL A 43 17.76 5.44 9.34
N PRO A 44 17.81 4.25 8.74
CA PRO A 44 19.07 3.68 8.28
C PRO A 44 19.80 4.56 7.27
N ALA A 45 19.08 5.19 6.32
CA ALA A 45 19.67 6.10 5.34
C ALA A 45 20.26 7.36 5.99
N MET A 46 19.61 7.93 7.00
CA MET A 46 20.16 9.04 7.80
C MET A 46 21.47 8.66 8.51
N LEU A 47 21.62 7.39 8.88
CA LEU A 47 22.82 6.83 9.52
C LEU A 47 23.88 6.38 8.52
N GLY A 48 23.73 6.73 7.23
CA GLY A 48 24.67 6.40 6.17
C GLY A 48 24.72 4.92 5.78
N LYS A 49 23.65 4.15 6.10
CA LYS A 49 23.53 2.76 5.67
C LYS A 49 22.89 2.70 4.29
N ASP A 50 23.31 1.73 3.49
CA ASP A 50 22.61 1.41 2.25
C ASP A 50 21.20 0.87 2.55
N VAL A 51 20.21 1.49 1.94
CA VAL A 51 18.81 1.07 2.06
C VAL A 51 18.35 0.64 0.68
N PRO A 52 17.93 -0.61 0.49
CA PRO A 52 17.37 -1.06 -0.77
C PRO A 52 16.08 -0.27 -1.06
N ALA A 53 15.82 -0.04 -2.35
CA ALA A 53 14.55 0.54 -2.78
C ALA A 53 13.40 -0.36 -2.28
N THR A 54 12.60 0.15 -1.36
CA THR A 54 11.51 -0.60 -0.77
C THR A 54 10.20 -0.14 -1.38
N VAL A 55 9.45 -1.06 -1.97
CA VAL A 55 8.07 -0.79 -2.38
C VAL A 55 7.20 -0.84 -1.12
N THR A 56 6.73 0.31 -0.69
CA THR A 56 5.76 0.41 0.39
C THR A 56 4.37 0.17 -0.22
N VAL A 57 3.65 -0.83 0.27
CA VAL A 57 2.26 -1.06 -0.10
C VAL A 57 1.38 -0.24 0.84
N PRO A 58 0.69 0.80 0.34
CA PRO A 58 -0.19 1.61 1.16
C PRO A 58 -1.23 0.76 1.87
N TYR A 59 -1.52 1.11 3.11
CA TYR A 59 -2.51 0.42 3.92
C TYR A 59 -3.30 1.42 4.75
N PHE A 60 -4.62 1.32 4.69
CA PHE A 60 -5.50 2.04 5.60
C PHE A 60 -6.69 1.17 5.99
N TRP A 61 -7.42 1.61 7.01
CA TRP A 61 -8.64 0.96 7.45
C TRP A 61 -9.68 1.99 7.89
N SER A 62 -10.92 1.52 7.93
CA SER A 62 -12.04 2.24 8.51
C SER A 62 -12.86 1.28 9.34
N ASP A 63 -13.17 1.66 10.57
CA ASP A 63 -14.08 0.90 11.42
C ASP A 63 -15.51 1.43 11.18
N GLN A 64 -16.36 0.59 10.59
CA GLN A 64 -17.73 0.91 10.26
C GLN A 64 -18.66 0.02 11.09
N TYR A 65 -19.17 0.56 12.20
CA TYR A 65 -19.96 -0.18 13.20
C TYR A 65 -19.19 -1.39 13.74
N ASP A 66 -19.61 -2.60 13.40
CA ASP A 66 -19.02 -3.88 13.79
C ASP A 66 -18.12 -4.49 12.69
N VAL A 67 -17.95 -3.80 11.57
CA VAL A 67 -17.12 -4.26 10.45
C VAL A 67 -15.89 -3.37 10.30
N LYS A 68 -14.71 -3.98 10.35
CA LYS A 68 -13.47 -3.34 9.94
C LYS A 68 -13.27 -3.51 8.45
N ILE A 69 -13.28 -2.41 7.71
CA ILE A 69 -12.91 -2.35 6.30
C ILE A 69 -11.42 -2.05 6.21
N GLN A 70 -10.71 -2.80 5.39
CA GLN A 70 -9.28 -2.65 5.18
C GLN A 70 -8.98 -2.55 3.70
N CYS A 71 -8.07 -1.66 3.34
CA CYS A 71 -7.57 -1.50 1.99
C CYS A 71 -6.05 -1.64 1.98
N LEU A 72 -5.53 -2.39 1.03
CA LEU A 72 -4.11 -2.59 0.74
C LEU A 72 -3.84 -2.31 -0.72
N GLY A 73 -2.77 -1.56 -1.03
CA GLY A 73 -2.46 -1.11 -2.38
C GLY A 73 -3.10 0.23 -2.71
N GLU A 74 -3.19 0.52 -3.99
CA GLU A 74 -3.68 1.80 -4.54
C GLU A 74 -4.82 1.56 -5.55
N PRO A 75 -6.00 1.06 -5.10
CA PRO A 75 -7.13 0.87 -6.00
C PRO A 75 -7.64 2.21 -6.52
N GLU A 76 -7.98 2.26 -7.80
CA GLU A 76 -8.57 3.42 -8.46
C GLU A 76 -9.96 3.09 -9.02
N ALA A 77 -10.75 4.13 -9.26
CA ALA A 77 -12.11 3.97 -9.79
C ALA A 77 -12.16 3.37 -11.22
N THR A 78 -11.04 3.43 -11.93
CA THR A 78 -10.86 2.90 -13.29
C THR A 78 -10.43 1.45 -13.32
N ASP A 79 -10.03 0.88 -12.19
CA ASP A 79 -9.59 -0.51 -12.10
C ASP A 79 -10.76 -1.48 -12.29
N THR A 80 -10.47 -2.66 -12.86
CA THR A 80 -11.45 -3.76 -12.90
C THR A 80 -11.58 -4.38 -11.51
N VAL A 81 -12.81 -4.48 -11.02
CA VAL A 81 -13.11 -5.01 -9.68
C VAL A 81 -13.54 -6.48 -9.77
N HIS A 82 -12.85 -7.34 -9.02
CA HIS A 82 -13.17 -8.75 -8.88
C HIS A 82 -13.66 -9.05 -7.46
N VAL A 83 -14.97 -9.17 -7.28
CA VAL A 83 -15.54 -9.57 -5.99
C VAL A 83 -15.43 -11.08 -5.86
N VAL A 84 -14.62 -11.56 -4.93
CA VAL A 84 -14.38 -13.01 -4.73
C VAL A 84 -15.15 -13.59 -3.54
N GLU A 85 -15.51 -12.75 -2.59
CA GLU A 85 -16.35 -13.12 -1.46
C GLU A 85 -17.29 -11.98 -1.11
N ASP A 86 -18.56 -12.31 -0.90
CA ASP A 86 -19.57 -11.39 -0.38
C ASP A 86 -20.73 -12.21 0.21
N ASP A 87 -20.90 -12.13 1.54
CA ASP A 87 -22.03 -12.75 2.26
C ASP A 87 -23.02 -11.71 2.81
N GLY A 88 -22.88 -10.46 2.36
CA GLY A 88 -23.68 -9.31 2.80
C GLY A 88 -23.17 -8.67 4.08
N ARG A 89 -22.19 -9.28 4.78
CA ARG A 89 -21.58 -8.76 5.99
C ARG A 89 -20.04 -8.75 5.92
N LYS A 90 -19.47 -9.75 5.27
CA LYS A 90 -18.05 -9.84 4.97
C LYS A 90 -17.86 -9.85 3.48
N PHE A 91 -16.83 -9.19 3.01
CA PHE A 91 -16.51 -9.16 1.59
C PHE A 91 -15.01 -9.08 1.33
N LEU A 92 -14.62 -9.51 0.12
CA LEU A 92 -13.25 -9.39 -0.38
C LEU A 92 -13.32 -9.08 -1.88
N ALA A 93 -12.69 -7.99 -2.28
CA ALA A 93 -12.59 -7.58 -3.66
C ALA A 93 -11.16 -7.22 -4.04
N PHE A 94 -10.68 -7.72 -5.18
CA PHE A 94 -9.41 -7.36 -5.77
C PHE A 94 -9.62 -6.32 -6.87
N TYR A 95 -8.63 -5.46 -7.03
CA TYR A 95 -8.58 -4.43 -8.05
C TYR A 95 -7.44 -4.76 -9.02
N GLU A 96 -7.79 -4.81 -10.30
CA GLU A 96 -6.86 -5.13 -11.39
C GLU A 96 -6.60 -3.88 -12.24
N ARG A 97 -5.33 -3.60 -12.46
CA ARG A 97 -4.85 -2.60 -13.42
C ARG A 97 -3.79 -3.24 -14.31
N ASP A 98 -3.99 -3.17 -15.62
CA ASP A 98 -3.06 -3.71 -16.63
C ASP A 98 -2.65 -5.19 -16.38
N GLY A 99 -3.61 -6.01 -15.93
CA GLY A 99 -3.39 -7.44 -15.67
C GLY A 99 -2.74 -7.79 -14.33
N VAL A 100 -2.40 -6.78 -13.50
CA VAL A 100 -1.76 -6.99 -12.20
C VAL A 100 -2.67 -6.56 -11.04
N VAL A 101 -2.36 -7.06 -9.85
CA VAL A 101 -3.07 -6.70 -8.61
C VAL A 101 -2.67 -5.29 -8.19
N ALA A 102 -3.55 -4.31 -8.38
CA ALA A 102 -3.36 -2.92 -7.92
C ALA A 102 -3.70 -2.75 -6.45
N GLY A 103 -4.67 -3.52 -5.95
CA GLY A 103 -5.08 -3.45 -4.56
C GLY A 103 -6.11 -4.50 -4.17
N VAL A 104 -6.43 -4.53 -2.89
CA VAL A 104 -7.48 -5.36 -2.31
C VAL A 104 -8.24 -4.58 -1.24
N VAL A 105 -9.55 -4.73 -1.22
CA VAL A 105 -10.42 -4.20 -0.17
C VAL A 105 -11.19 -5.36 0.45
N GLY A 106 -11.22 -5.42 1.78
CA GLY A 106 -11.97 -6.44 2.48
C GLY A 106 -12.66 -5.91 3.73
N GLY A 107 -13.88 -6.35 3.98
CA GLY A 107 -14.64 -6.12 5.19
C GLY A 107 -14.67 -7.38 6.05
N GLY A 108 -14.28 -7.28 7.33
CA GLY A 108 -14.28 -8.41 8.26
C GLY A 108 -13.33 -9.57 7.91
N MET A 109 -12.36 -9.34 7.02
CA MET A 109 -11.44 -10.38 6.50
C MET A 109 -9.95 -10.00 6.60
N PRO A 110 -9.46 -9.56 7.77
CA PRO A 110 -8.12 -9.00 7.90
C PRO A 110 -7.01 -9.95 7.44
N GLY A 111 -7.13 -11.24 7.74
CA GLY A 111 -6.13 -12.23 7.35
C GLY A 111 -6.02 -12.42 5.84
N LYS A 112 -7.14 -12.35 5.11
CA LYS A 112 -7.14 -12.48 3.64
C LYS A 112 -6.56 -11.23 2.98
N VAL A 113 -6.92 -10.05 3.45
CA VAL A 113 -6.36 -8.78 2.98
C VAL A 113 -4.84 -8.75 3.15
N MET A 114 -4.34 -9.07 4.35
CA MET A 114 -2.92 -8.96 4.64
C MET A 114 -2.04 -9.97 3.90
N LYS A 115 -2.57 -11.14 3.54
CA LYS A 115 -1.84 -12.18 2.80
C LYS A 115 -1.38 -11.75 1.41
N VAL A 116 -2.05 -10.77 0.79
CA VAL A 116 -1.71 -10.35 -0.58
C VAL A 116 -0.70 -9.20 -0.64
N ARG A 117 -0.23 -8.68 0.50
CA ARG A 117 0.72 -7.57 0.56
C ARG A 117 1.95 -7.79 -0.34
N ASN A 118 2.57 -8.96 -0.24
CA ASN A 118 3.77 -9.28 -1.02
C ASN A 118 3.47 -9.42 -2.53
N LYS A 119 2.27 -9.90 -2.88
CA LYS A 119 1.84 -9.99 -4.28
C LYS A 119 1.64 -8.61 -4.90
N ILE A 120 1.01 -7.69 -4.18
CA ILE A 120 0.87 -6.29 -4.61
C ILE A 120 2.26 -5.64 -4.74
N ALA A 121 3.13 -5.80 -3.75
CA ALA A 121 4.48 -5.25 -3.80
C ALA A 121 5.30 -5.76 -5.00
N ALA A 122 5.06 -6.99 -5.42
CA ALA A 122 5.73 -7.63 -6.55
C ALA A 122 5.07 -7.34 -7.91
N GLY A 123 3.93 -6.62 -7.95
CA GLY A 123 3.16 -6.44 -9.19
C GLY A 123 2.66 -7.77 -9.77
N ALA A 124 2.22 -8.69 -8.91
CA ALA A 124 1.81 -10.02 -9.33
C ALA A 124 0.60 -9.99 -10.28
N PRO A 125 0.51 -10.94 -11.23
CA PRO A 125 -0.68 -11.09 -12.07
C PRO A 125 -1.95 -11.26 -11.24
N ILE A 126 -3.06 -10.69 -11.71
CA ILE A 126 -4.36 -10.80 -11.03
C ILE A 126 -4.80 -12.26 -10.86
N ALA A 127 -4.48 -13.13 -11.81
CA ALA A 127 -4.78 -14.56 -11.75
C ALA A 127 -4.20 -15.25 -10.50
N ASP A 128 -3.10 -14.74 -9.96
CA ASP A 128 -2.45 -15.32 -8.77
C ASP A 128 -3.27 -15.15 -7.49
N VAL A 129 -4.28 -14.27 -7.50
CA VAL A 129 -5.14 -14.00 -6.34
C VAL A 129 -6.59 -14.40 -6.53
N LEU A 130 -7.01 -14.69 -7.77
CA LEU A 130 -8.38 -15.08 -8.09
C LEU A 130 -8.60 -16.59 -8.08
N GLY A 131 -7.52 -17.40 -8.17
CA GLY A 131 -7.54 -18.87 -8.25
C GLY A 131 -7.39 -19.59 -6.93
#